data_a41a18efd374adda84744d9ad6ebde78
#
_entry.id   a41a18efd374adda84744d9ad6ebde78
#
_cell.length_a   1.000
_cell.length_b   1.000
_cell.length_c   1.000
_cell.angle_alpha   90.00
_cell.angle_beta   90.00
_cell.angle_gamma   90.00
#
_symmetry.space_group_name_H-M   'P 1'
#
loop_
_entity.id
_entity.type
_entity.pdbx_description
1 polymer ?
#
loop_
_entity_poly.entity_id
_entity_poly.type
_entity_poly.pdbx_seq_one_letter_code
_entity_poly.pdbx_strand_id
1 'polypeptide(L)'
;MGDWGLLTPHMRALLYIAEESGVRIRDVASHLGLTERATHRIVSELVEAGYLTRHKLGARNFYEVHPDQPLRHPSEGEAAVGDLLAPLLHRDEPEAHAH
;
A
#
# COMPACT_ATOMS: atom_id res chain seq x y z
N MET A 1 18.97 -17.63 -2.47
CA MET A 1 18.56 -17.23 -2.39
C MET A 1 18.02 -16.35 -1.67
N GLY A 2 17.84 -15.64 -1.39
CA GLY A 2 17.32 -14.64 -0.54
C GLY A 2 15.84 -14.46 -0.68
N ASP A 3 15.25 -13.85 0.29
CA ASP A 3 13.83 -13.61 0.29
C ASP A 3 13.50 -12.17 -0.03
N TRP A 4 14.42 -11.47 -0.66
CA TRP A 4 14.19 -10.06 -0.91
C TRP A 4 13.34 -9.84 -2.17
N GLY A 5 12.64 -8.74 -2.20
CA GLY A 5 11.89 -8.31 -3.36
C GLY A 5 12.22 -6.86 -3.67
N LEU A 6 11.79 -6.41 -4.83
CA LEU A 6 12.08 -5.06 -5.26
C LEU A 6 11.26 -4.01 -4.51
N LEU A 7 10.10 -4.39 -4.03
CA LEU A 7 9.23 -3.43 -3.35
C LEU A 7 9.46 -3.46 -1.87
N THR A 8 9.48 -2.26 -1.27
CA THR A 8 9.60 -2.16 0.17
C THR A 8 8.34 -2.65 0.87
N PRO A 9 8.42 -2.95 2.15
CA PRO A 9 7.21 -3.29 2.90
C PRO A 9 6.17 -2.17 2.84
N HIS A 10 6.60 -0.91 2.83
CA HIS A 10 5.67 0.21 2.74
C HIS A 10 4.89 0.16 1.43
N MET A 11 5.59 -0.06 0.33
CA MET A 11 4.93 -0.13 -0.97
C MET A 11 4.02 -1.34 -1.06
N ARG A 12 4.44 -2.46 -0.51
CA ARG A 12 3.62 -3.67 -0.53
C ARG A 12 2.35 -3.50 0.29
N ALA A 13 2.47 -2.84 1.45
CA ALA A 13 1.30 -2.56 2.27
C ALA A 13 0.34 -1.64 1.52
N LEU A 14 0.88 -0.62 0.87
CA LEU A 14 0.06 0.33 0.15
C LEU A 14 -0.69 -0.34 -1.00
N LEU A 15 0.00 -1.23 -1.73
CA LEU A 15 -0.63 -1.98 -2.81
C LEU A 15 -1.78 -2.84 -2.30
N TYR A 16 -1.54 -3.56 -1.21
CA TYR A 16 -2.56 -4.45 -0.68
C TYR A 16 -3.78 -3.67 -0.21
N ILE A 17 -3.54 -2.54 0.46
CA ILE A 17 -4.62 -1.70 0.95
C ILE A 17 -5.38 -1.08 -0.24
N ALA A 18 -4.67 -0.73 -1.30
CA ALA A 18 -5.33 -0.17 -2.47
C ALA A 18 -6.29 -1.17 -3.10
N GLU A 19 -5.97 -2.45 -3.00
CA GLU A 19 -6.84 -3.49 -3.53
C GLU A 19 -7.99 -3.81 -2.59
N GLU A 20 -7.75 -3.67 -1.28
CA GLU A 20 -8.71 -4.09 -0.26
C GLU A 20 -8.77 -3.02 0.82
N SER A 21 -9.48 -1.95 0.58
CA SER A 21 -9.45 -0.81 1.48
C SER A 21 -10.01 -1.11 2.88
N GLY A 22 -10.82 -2.14 2.99
CA GLY A 22 -11.42 -2.50 4.28
C GLY A 22 -10.64 -3.53 5.07
N VAL A 23 -9.39 -3.81 4.70
CA VAL A 23 -8.62 -4.83 5.40
C VAL A 23 -8.26 -4.38 6.81
N ARG A 24 -8.02 -5.36 7.65
CA ARG A 24 -7.52 -5.11 9.00
C ARG A 24 -6.01 -5.19 9.02
N ILE A 25 -5.42 -4.58 10.04
CA ILE A 25 -3.96 -4.59 10.17
C ILE A 25 -3.44 -6.02 10.20
N ARG A 26 -4.13 -6.93 10.88
CA ARG A 26 -3.64 -8.32 10.93
C ARG A 26 -3.65 -8.97 9.55
N ASP A 27 -4.57 -8.58 8.69
CA ASP A 27 -4.60 -9.12 7.33
C ASP A 27 -3.43 -8.59 6.52
N VAL A 28 -3.12 -7.32 6.69
CA VAL A 28 -1.96 -6.73 6.02
C VAL A 28 -0.69 -7.41 6.54
N ALA A 29 -0.61 -7.59 7.86
CA ALA A 29 0.57 -8.22 8.46
C ALA A 29 0.77 -9.62 7.90
N SER A 30 -0.32 -10.38 7.80
CA SER A 30 -0.25 -11.73 7.28
C SER A 30 0.22 -11.72 5.83
N HIS A 31 -0.32 -10.80 5.05
CA HIS A 31 0.06 -10.70 3.64
C HIS A 31 1.53 -10.34 3.47
N LEU A 32 2.04 -9.48 4.34
CA LEU A 32 3.43 -9.03 4.26
C LEU A 32 4.40 -10.00 4.92
N GLY A 33 3.90 -10.91 5.73
CA GLY A 33 4.77 -11.79 6.49
C GLY A 33 5.46 -11.08 7.65
N LEU A 34 4.81 -10.07 8.20
CA LEU A 34 5.35 -9.28 9.30
C LEU A 34 4.45 -9.39 10.52
N THR A 35 4.97 -8.95 11.67
CA THR A 35 4.15 -8.89 12.87
C THR A 35 3.13 -7.77 12.73
N GLU A 36 2.07 -7.84 13.54
CA GLU A 36 1.09 -6.77 13.55
C GLU A 36 1.71 -5.47 14.05
N ARG A 37 2.64 -5.56 14.99
CA ARG A 37 3.29 -4.37 15.51
C ARG A 37 4.09 -3.65 14.42
N ALA A 38 4.88 -4.39 13.67
CA ALA A 38 5.65 -3.81 12.59
C ALA A 38 4.75 -3.23 11.51
N THR A 39 3.66 -3.93 11.22
CA THR A 39 2.71 -3.49 10.22
C THR A 39 2.01 -2.21 10.66
N HIS A 40 1.66 -2.14 11.94
CA HIS A 40 1.04 -0.93 12.50
C HIS A 40 1.94 0.28 12.28
N ARG A 41 3.24 0.09 12.50
CA ARG A 41 4.18 1.20 12.31
C ARG A 41 4.24 1.61 10.85
N ILE A 42 4.28 0.63 9.95
CA ILE A 42 4.33 0.92 8.52
C ILE A 42 3.09 1.70 8.08
N VAL A 43 1.93 1.25 8.51
CA VAL A 43 0.68 1.92 8.12
C VAL A 43 0.64 3.32 8.72
N SER A 44 1.06 3.48 9.97
CA SER A 44 1.09 4.81 10.58
C SER A 44 2.02 5.75 9.85
N GLU A 45 3.15 5.25 9.40
CA GLU A 45 4.08 6.07 8.64
C GLU A 45 3.50 6.47 7.29
N LEU A 46 2.74 5.58 6.67
CA LEU A 46 2.07 5.92 5.42
C LEU A 46 1.00 6.99 5.63
N VAL A 47 0.29 6.90 6.75
CA VAL A 47 -0.71 7.92 7.07
C VAL A 47 -0.03 9.27 7.32
N GLU A 48 1.04 9.26 8.10
CA GLU A 48 1.75 10.50 8.40
C GLU A 48 2.35 11.15 7.16
N ALA A 49 2.78 10.33 6.23
CA ALA A 49 3.38 10.84 5.01
C ALA A 49 2.35 11.30 3.97
N GLY A 50 1.07 11.08 4.24
CA GLY A 50 0.03 11.56 3.36
C GLY A 50 -0.38 10.58 2.27
N TYR A 51 0.14 9.36 2.30
CA TYR A 51 -0.23 8.36 1.29
C TYR A 51 -1.55 7.68 1.61
N LEU A 52 -1.94 7.67 2.88
CA LEU A 52 -3.18 7.06 3.33
C LEU A 52 -3.92 8.00 4.26
N THR A 53 -5.24 7.92 4.22
CA THR A 53 -6.07 8.50 5.27
C THR A 53 -6.82 7.37 5.92
N ARG A 54 -6.86 7.37 7.24
CA ARG A 54 -7.61 6.39 8.00
C ARG A 54 -8.98 6.95 8.31
N HIS A 55 -10.00 6.23 7.91
CA HIS A 55 -11.37 6.60 8.21
C HIS A 55 -11.94 5.58 9.19
N LYS A 56 -12.49 6.05 10.29
CA LYS A 56 -13.07 5.16 11.27
C LYS A 56 -14.56 5.11 11.08
N LEU A 57 -15.09 3.90 10.95
CA LEU A 57 -16.50 3.71 10.75
C LEU A 57 -16.95 2.63 11.72
N GLY A 58 -17.56 3.04 12.83
CA GLY A 58 -17.88 2.12 13.90
C GLY A 58 -16.61 1.55 14.50
N ALA A 59 -16.53 0.23 14.60
CA ALA A 59 -15.36 -0.43 15.15
C ALA A 59 -14.29 -0.74 14.11
N ARG A 60 -14.54 -0.36 12.85
CA ARG A 60 -13.62 -0.72 11.78
C ARG A 60 -12.93 0.51 11.22
N ASN A 61 -11.72 0.29 10.73
CA ASN A 61 -10.99 1.31 10.00
C ASN A 61 -11.04 0.99 8.52
N PHE A 62 -11.13 2.04 7.73
CA PHE A 62 -11.01 1.96 6.30
C PHE A 62 -9.91 2.90 5.87
N TYR A 63 -9.23 2.58 4.80
CA TYR A 63 -8.10 3.37 4.36
C TYR A 63 -8.35 3.90 2.96
N GLU A 64 -8.05 5.16 2.79
CA GLU A 64 -8.14 5.81 1.49
C GLU A 64 -6.72 6.10 1.01
N VAL A 65 -6.40 5.61 -0.19
CA VAL A 65 -5.10 5.86 -0.79
C VAL A 65 -5.15 7.19 -1.53
N HIS A 66 -4.07 7.95 -1.44
CA HIS A 66 -3.96 9.22 -2.15
C HIS A 66 -2.97 9.08 -3.28
N PRO A 67 -3.45 8.73 -4.49
CA PRO A 67 -2.53 8.44 -5.59
C PRO A 67 -1.77 9.67 -6.07
N ASP A 68 -2.26 10.86 -5.77
CA ASP A 68 -1.59 12.08 -6.19
C ASP A 68 -0.44 12.49 -5.27
N GLN A 69 -0.25 11.78 -4.17
CA GLN A 69 0.79 12.15 -3.22
C GLN A 69 2.16 11.91 -3.84
N PRO A 70 3.03 12.93 -3.85
CA PRO A 70 4.36 12.77 -4.44
C PRO A 70 5.22 11.80 -3.66
N LEU A 71 6.14 11.17 -4.36
CA LEU A 71 7.10 10.30 -3.69
C LEU A 71 7.98 11.15 -2.79
N ARG A 72 8.43 10.56 -1.68
CA ARG A 72 9.04 11.35 -0.62
C ARG A 72 10.46 11.79 -0.90
N HIS A 73 11.21 10.98 -1.63
CA HIS A 73 12.63 11.25 -1.80
C HIS A 73 12.84 12.19 -2.98
N PRO A 74 13.67 13.23 -2.81
CA PRO A 74 13.88 14.18 -3.90
C PRO A 74 14.40 13.55 -5.18
N SER A 75 15.15 12.46 -5.06
CA SER A 75 15.68 11.80 -6.25
C SER A 75 14.60 11.14 -7.07
N GLU A 76 13.39 11.04 -6.54
CA GLU A 76 12.28 10.39 -7.26
C GLU A 76 11.50 11.37 -8.10
N GLY A 77 11.94 12.61 -8.14
CA GLY A 77 11.33 13.60 -8.99
C GLY A 77 9.95 14.01 -8.54
N GLU A 78 9.11 14.27 -9.50
CA GLU A 78 7.75 14.73 -9.21
C GLU A 78 6.73 13.63 -9.40
N ALA A 79 7.16 12.40 -9.51
CA ALA A 79 6.24 11.30 -9.69
C ALA A 79 5.36 11.15 -8.46
N ALA A 80 4.12 10.77 -8.68
CA ALA A 80 3.18 10.50 -7.59
C ALA A 80 3.13 9.00 -7.35
N VAL A 81 2.71 8.62 -6.15
CA VAL A 81 2.66 7.21 -5.78
C VAL A 81 1.70 6.43 -6.70
N GLY A 82 0.67 7.08 -7.20
CA GLY A 82 -0.25 6.43 -8.11
C GLY A 82 0.41 5.96 -9.39
N ASP A 83 1.48 6.63 -9.80
CA ASP A 83 2.21 6.21 -11.00
C ASP A 83 2.85 4.85 -10.83
N LEU A 84 3.18 4.49 -9.59
CA LEU A 84 3.71 3.17 -9.30
C LEU A 84 2.62 2.16 -9.05
N LEU A 85 1.54 2.59 -8.41
CA LEU A 85 0.48 1.67 -8.03
C LEU A 85 -0.32 1.19 -9.24
N ALA A 86 -0.64 2.09 -10.14
CA ALA A 86 -1.56 1.77 -11.22
C ALA A 86 -1.11 0.58 -12.07
N PRO A 87 0.13 0.54 -12.56
CA PRO A 87 0.52 -0.61 -13.37
C PRO A 87 0.55 -1.91 -12.59
N LEU A 88 0.86 -1.85 -11.29
CA LEU A 88 0.89 -3.06 -10.49
C LEU A 88 -0.50 -3.56 -10.17
N LEU A 89 -1.44 -2.65 -9.95
CA LEU A 89 -2.83 -3.05 -9.69
C LEU A 89 -3.46 -3.63 -10.94
N HIS A 90 -3.17 -3.06 -12.09
CA HIS A 90 -3.78 -3.53 -13.32
C HIS A 90 -3.31 -4.91 -13.74
N ARG A 91 -2.17 -5.33 -13.24
CA ARG A 91 -1.66 -6.65 -13.57
C ARG A 91 -2.58 -7.76 -13.14
N ASP A 92 -3.36 -7.52 -12.11
CA ASP A 92 -4.20 -8.55 -11.54
C ASP A 92 -5.55 -8.68 -12.19
N GLU A 93 -5.83 -7.85 -13.19
CA GLU A 93 -7.12 -7.92 -13.86
C GLU A 93 -7.10 -9.00 -14.91
N PRO A 94 -8.01 -9.95 -14.84
CA PRO A 94 -7.98 -11.09 -15.77
C PRO A 94 -8.06 -10.69 -17.23
N GLU A 95 -8.88 -9.70 -17.52
CA GLU A 95 -9.03 -9.31 -18.92
C GLU A 95 -7.77 -8.65 -19.47
N ALA A 96 -6.92 -8.18 -18.61
CA ALA A 96 -5.68 -7.61 -19.08
C ALA A 96 -4.81 -8.64 -19.78
N HIS A 97 -5.08 -9.89 -19.50
CA HIS A 97 -4.28 -10.95 -20.09
C HIS A 97 -5.05 -11.75 -21.10
N ALA A 98 -6.24 -11.36 -21.34
CA ALA A 98 -7.05 -12.14 -22.24
C ALA A 98 -6.66 -11.84 -23.66
N HIS A 99 -5.70 -12.48 -24.08
CA HIS A 99 -5.37 -12.31 -25.46
C HIS A 99 -4.13 -13.02 -25.78
#